data_f5d549c3c6afda4cea2ca88ec97ab852
#
_entry.id   f5d549c3c6afda4cea2ca88ec97ab852
#
_cell.length_a   1.000
_cell.length_b   1.000
_cell.length_c   1.000
_cell.angle_alpha   90.00
_cell.angle_beta   90.00
_cell.angle_gamma   90.00
#
_symmetry.space_group_name_H-M   'P 1'
#
loop_
_entity.id
_entity.type
_entity.pdbx_description
1 polymer ?
#
loop_
_entity_poly.entity_id
_entity_poly.type
_entity_poly.pdbx_seq_one_letter_code
_entity_poly.pdbx_strand_id
1 'polypeptide(L)'
;MTVTLVRLDLAGPDREALVALLSENAWPFHVDPRPTRRQAEEAVDAGAWGDEDHAAYWIDDDAHGRVGVVRLEDLTDPTPLFDLRVAEPFRGRGLGAEILTSLTRLVFETMPAVDRFEGQTREDNLPMLRTFRRAGWVKEAHYRRGWPVKGGEPLASVAYAILRQDWEDGTVTPVPWED
;
A
#
# COMPACT_ATOMS: atom_id res chain seq x y z
N MET A 1 -12.30 -7.85 14.35
CA MET A 1 -11.46 -6.73 13.85
C MET A 1 -11.84 -6.57 12.40
N THR A 2 -12.46 -5.45 12.06
CA THR A 2 -12.96 -5.18 10.71
C THR A 2 -12.33 -3.89 10.21
N VAL A 3 -11.73 -3.93 9.03
CA VAL A 3 -11.15 -2.77 8.37
C VAL A 3 -12.08 -2.30 7.26
N THR A 4 -12.38 -1.01 7.26
CA THR A 4 -13.14 -0.32 6.21
C THR A 4 -12.23 0.66 5.47
N LEU A 5 -12.33 0.67 4.14
CA LEU A 5 -11.63 1.62 3.29
C LEU A 5 -12.60 2.70 2.82
N VAL A 6 -12.31 3.95 3.19
CA VAL A 6 -13.16 5.11 2.90
C VAL A 6 -12.45 6.03 1.91
N ARG A 7 -13.02 6.23 0.73
CA ARG A 7 -12.43 7.12 -0.30
C ARG A 7 -12.18 8.51 0.26
N LEU A 8 -10.98 9.08 0.04
CA LEU A 8 -10.67 10.44 0.42
C LEU A 8 -11.41 11.47 -0.44
N ASP A 9 -11.91 12.51 0.21
CA ASP A 9 -12.36 13.74 -0.44
C ASP A 9 -11.28 14.82 -0.31
N LEU A 10 -10.38 14.87 -1.28
CA LEU A 10 -9.26 15.83 -1.30
C LEU A 10 -9.69 17.27 -1.62
N ALA A 11 -10.89 17.48 -2.14
CA ALA A 11 -11.48 18.81 -2.31
C ALA A 11 -12.11 19.32 -1.00
N GLY A 12 -12.32 18.44 -0.04
CA GLY A 12 -12.93 18.69 1.26
C GLY A 12 -11.92 18.62 2.42
N PRO A 13 -12.38 18.20 3.60
CA PRO A 13 -11.58 18.24 4.85
C PRO A 13 -10.44 17.22 4.87
N ASP A 14 -10.47 16.20 4.01
CA ASP A 14 -9.49 15.13 4.03
C ASP A 14 -8.09 15.58 3.58
N ARG A 15 -7.99 16.65 2.76
CA ARG A 15 -6.70 17.18 2.33
C ARG A 15 -5.80 17.54 3.51
N GLU A 16 -6.32 18.32 4.45
CA GLU A 16 -5.56 18.75 5.63
C GLU A 16 -5.22 17.57 6.55
N ALA A 17 -6.16 16.65 6.76
CA ALA A 17 -5.95 15.45 7.56
C ALA A 17 -4.88 14.53 6.95
N LEU A 18 -4.85 14.42 5.61
CA LEU A 18 -3.83 13.65 4.89
C LEU A 18 -2.44 14.29 5.04
N VAL A 19 -2.33 15.60 4.83
CA VAL A 19 -1.07 16.34 5.01
C VAL A 19 -0.52 16.17 6.42
N ALA A 20 -1.38 16.28 7.44
CA ALA A 20 -1.02 16.05 8.83
C ALA A 20 -0.51 14.61 9.05
N LEU A 21 -1.26 13.60 8.60
CA LEU A 21 -0.86 12.20 8.70
C LEU A 21 0.52 11.95 8.08
N LEU A 22 0.76 12.46 6.87
CA LEU A 22 2.00 12.25 6.13
C LEU A 22 3.20 12.89 6.80
N SER A 23 3.06 14.11 7.35
CA SER A 23 4.16 14.91 7.92
C SER A 23 4.41 14.66 9.41
N GLU A 24 3.43 14.17 10.16
CA GLU A 24 3.54 13.94 11.61
C GLU A 24 4.00 12.52 11.97
N ASN A 25 4.11 11.62 11.00
CA ASN A 25 4.57 10.25 11.19
C ASN A 25 5.89 9.99 10.46
N ALA A 26 6.67 9.02 10.94
CA ALA A 26 7.80 8.48 10.22
C ALA A 26 7.40 7.28 9.35
N TRP A 27 8.00 7.17 8.16
CA TRP A 27 7.74 6.12 7.17
C TRP A 27 9.04 5.39 6.82
N PRO A 28 9.60 4.56 7.73
CA PRO A 28 10.99 4.09 7.68
C PRO A 28 11.34 3.27 6.43
N PHE A 29 10.34 2.75 5.74
CA PHE A 29 10.53 1.92 4.55
C PHE A 29 10.19 2.64 3.24
N HIS A 30 9.77 3.90 3.29
CA HIS A 30 9.51 4.73 2.11
C HIS A 30 10.77 5.49 1.67
N VAL A 31 10.79 5.93 0.43
CA VAL A 31 11.92 6.69 -0.15
C VAL A 31 12.17 7.98 0.64
N ASP A 32 11.11 8.71 0.99
CA ASP A 32 11.20 9.80 1.97
C ASP A 32 10.60 9.35 3.32
N PRO A 33 11.47 9.04 4.30
CA PRO A 33 11.01 8.48 5.58
C PRO A 33 10.40 9.52 6.52
N ARG A 34 10.58 10.82 6.27
CA ARG A 34 10.05 11.92 7.09
C ARG A 34 9.76 13.14 6.20
N PRO A 35 8.69 13.11 5.41
CA PRO A 35 8.33 14.26 4.59
C PRO A 35 7.97 15.44 5.50
N THR A 36 8.46 16.62 5.15
CA THR A 36 8.00 17.85 5.77
C THR A 36 6.56 18.15 5.38
N ARG A 37 5.86 18.98 6.17
CA ARG A 37 4.51 19.42 5.84
C ARG A 37 4.43 19.98 4.41
N ARG A 38 5.37 20.84 4.04
CA ARG A 38 5.45 21.42 2.68
C ARG A 38 5.57 20.35 1.60
N GLN A 39 6.40 19.34 1.79
CA GLN A 39 6.53 18.22 0.84
C GLN A 39 5.25 17.40 0.74
N ALA A 40 4.55 17.19 1.86
CA ALA A 40 3.24 16.54 1.86
C ALA A 40 2.19 17.36 1.10
N GLU A 41 2.13 18.68 1.33
CA GLU A 41 1.25 19.60 0.60
C GLU A 41 1.55 19.59 -0.90
N GLU A 42 2.81 19.72 -1.30
CA GLU A 42 3.24 19.67 -2.70
C GLU A 42 2.85 18.35 -3.38
N ALA A 43 2.99 17.20 -2.70
CA ALA A 43 2.60 15.90 -3.24
C ALA A 43 1.08 15.76 -3.42
N VAL A 44 0.29 16.26 -2.47
CA VAL A 44 -1.18 16.25 -2.57
C VAL A 44 -1.64 17.16 -3.70
N ASP A 45 -1.09 18.36 -3.79
CA ASP A 45 -1.46 19.37 -4.81
C ASP A 45 -1.01 18.95 -6.23
N ALA A 46 0.04 18.12 -6.34
CA ALA A 46 0.48 17.54 -7.60
C ALA A 46 -0.37 16.34 -8.07
N GLY A 47 -1.43 15.97 -7.34
CA GLY A 47 -2.31 14.86 -7.72
C GLY A 47 -1.84 13.48 -7.25
N ALA A 48 -0.69 13.37 -6.58
CA ALA A 48 -0.13 12.09 -6.18
C ALA A 48 -1.03 11.23 -5.27
N TRP A 49 -2.14 11.77 -4.76
CA TRP A 49 -3.10 11.09 -3.87
C TRP A 49 -4.52 11.01 -4.44
N GLY A 50 -4.75 11.55 -5.63
CA GLY A 50 -6.07 11.53 -6.24
C GLY A 50 -6.09 12.27 -7.58
N ASP A 51 -5.91 11.53 -8.66
CA ASP A 51 -6.07 11.94 -10.04
C ASP A 51 -6.65 10.77 -10.85
N GLU A 52 -6.45 10.74 -12.18
CA GLU A 52 -6.92 9.62 -13.01
C GLU A 52 -6.17 8.32 -12.77
N ASP A 53 -4.94 8.40 -12.27
CA ASP A 53 -4.03 7.27 -12.06
C ASP A 53 -3.86 6.88 -10.59
N HIS A 54 -4.38 7.70 -9.67
CA HIS A 54 -4.26 7.51 -8.22
C HIS A 54 -5.59 7.60 -7.49
N ALA A 55 -5.78 6.70 -6.52
CA ALA A 55 -6.97 6.67 -5.67
C ALA A 55 -6.60 6.40 -4.21
N ALA A 56 -6.87 7.34 -3.31
CA ALA A 56 -6.55 7.20 -1.89
C ALA A 56 -7.77 6.89 -1.03
N TYR A 57 -7.54 6.06 0.00
CA TYR A 57 -8.57 5.62 0.95
C TYR A 57 -8.04 5.72 2.38
N TRP A 58 -8.83 6.28 3.27
CA TRP A 58 -8.62 6.12 4.70
C TRP A 58 -8.78 4.66 5.11
N ILE A 59 -8.00 4.25 6.08
CA ILE A 59 -8.08 2.94 6.71
C ILE A 59 -8.70 3.16 8.08
N ASP A 60 -9.95 2.78 8.22
CA ASP A 60 -10.69 2.86 9.48
C ASP A 60 -10.84 1.43 10.06
N ASP A 61 -10.36 1.23 11.29
CA ASP A 61 -10.50 -0.01 12.07
C ASP A 61 -11.59 0.16 13.13
N ASP A 62 -12.45 -0.84 13.31
CA ASP A 62 -13.58 -0.80 14.22
C ASP A 62 -13.20 -0.57 15.70
N ALA A 63 -11.99 -0.98 16.09
CA ALA A 63 -11.50 -0.85 17.45
C ALA A 63 -10.67 0.43 17.70
N HIS A 64 -10.04 1.00 16.65
CA HIS A 64 -9.08 2.08 16.80
C HIS A 64 -9.43 3.35 16.02
N GLY A 65 -10.50 3.33 15.22
CA GLY A 65 -10.82 4.42 14.30
C GLY A 65 -9.84 4.51 13.13
N ARG A 66 -9.52 5.72 12.69
CA ARG A 66 -8.62 5.97 11.57
C ARG A 66 -7.16 5.61 11.91
N VAL A 67 -6.63 4.60 11.26
CA VAL A 67 -5.31 4.04 11.56
C VAL A 67 -4.26 4.34 10.49
N GLY A 68 -4.66 4.84 9.33
CA GLY A 68 -3.72 5.12 8.25
C GLY A 68 -4.40 5.47 6.94
N VAL A 69 -3.64 5.40 5.86
CA VAL A 69 -4.08 5.65 4.50
C VAL A 69 -3.47 4.61 3.56
N VAL A 70 -4.20 4.25 2.53
CA VAL A 70 -3.68 3.50 1.39
C VAL A 70 -4.00 4.26 0.11
N ARG A 71 -3.04 4.30 -0.81
CA ARG A 71 -3.19 4.84 -2.15
C ARG A 71 -3.04 3.70 -3.15
N LEU A 72 -3.98 3.57 -4.06
CA LEU A 72 -3.82 2.79 -5.29
C LEU A 72 -3.09 3.66 -6.30
N GLU A 73 -2.22 3.05 -7.08
CA GLU A 73 -1.34 3.66 -8.08
C GLU A 73 -1.46 2.88 -9.39
N ASP A 74 -1.09 3.52 -10.50
CA ASP A 74 -1.09 2.92 -11.82
C ASP A 74 -2.49 2.35 -12.20
N LEU A 75 -3.55 3.13 -11.90
CA LEU A 75 -4.94 2.70 -12.12
C LEU A 75 -5.31 2.55 -13.61
N THR A 76 -4.52 3.16 -14.49
CA THR A 76 -4.65 3.03 -15.95
C THR A 76 -3.88 1.83 -16.49
N ASP A 77 -3.04 1.18 -15.67
CA ASP A 77 -2.33 -0.06 -16.02
C ASP A 77 -3.20 -1.30 -15.69
N PRO A 78 -3.08 -2.41 -16.44
CA PRO A 78 -3.77 -3.66 -16.10
C PRO A 78 -3.34 -4.29 -14.77
N THR A 79 -2.23 -3.84 -14.19
CA THR A 79 -1.72 -4.30 -12.89
C THR A 79 -1.49 -3.12 -11.95
N PRO A 80 -2.51 -2.64 -11.24
CA PRO A 80 -2.35 -1.55 -10.29
C PRO A 80 -1.43 -1.93 -9.13
N LEU A 81 -0.80 -0.90 -8.55
CA LEU A 81 0.05 -0.96 -7.36
C LEU A 81 -0.62 -0.27 -6.17
N PHE A 82 0.04 -0.30 -5.02
CA PHE A 82 -0.41 0.48 -3.86
C PHE A 82 0.75 0.97 -2.97
N ASP A 83 0.52 2.10 -2.30
CA ASP A 83 1.31 2.64 -1.18
C ASP A 83 0.47 2.56 0.11
N LEU A 84 0.93 1.77 1.09
CA LEU A 84 0.25 1.56 2.37
C LEU A 84 0.99 2.25 3.52
N ARG A 85 0.30 3.12 4.24
CA ARG A 85 0.84 3.87 5.39
C ARG A 85 -0.04 3.71 6.63
N VAL A 86 0.44 2.93 7.60
CA VAL A 86 -0.18 2.81 8.93
C VAL A 86 0.53 3.77 9.89
N ALA A 87 -0.22 4.65 10.55
CA ALA A 87 0.31 5.62 11.49
C ALA A 87 1.05 4.95 12.67
N GLU A 88 2.09 5.60 13.19
CA GLU A 88 3.00 5.01 14.18
C GLU A 88 2.29 4.36 15.38
N PRO A 89 1.26 4.97 15.99
CA PRO A 89 0.61 4.38 17.17
C PRO A 89 -0.12 3.06 16.90
N PHE A 90 -0.40 2.74 15.62
CA PHE A 90 -1.18 1.56 15.23
C PHE A 90 -0.34 0.45 14.60
N ARG A 91 0.96 0.66 14.43
CA ARG A 91 1.88 -0.38 13.91
C ARG A 91 2.08 -1.50 14.91
N GLY A 92 2.39 -2.70 14.39
CA GLY A 92 2.66 -3.88 15.23
C GLY A 92 1.42 -4.48 15.89
N ARG A 93 0.21 -4.00 15.61
CA ARG A 93 -1.05 -4.48 16.19
C ARG A 93 -1.74 -5.59 15.38
N GLY A 94 -1.08 -6.10 14.34
CA GLY A 94 -1.63 -7.19 13.52
C GLY A 94 -2.61 -6.75 12.43
N LEU A 95 -2.83 -5.45 12.23
CA LEU A 95 -3.80 -4.90 11.28
C LEU A 95 -3.43 -5.18 9.80
N GLY A 96 -2.15 -5.37 9.50
CA GLY A 96 -1.66 -5.39 8.12
C GLY A 96 -2.35 -6.41 7.20
N ALA A 97 -2.55 -7.64 7.67
CA ALA A 97 -3.18 -8.68 6.85
C ALA A 97 -4.66 -8.36 6.55
N GLU A 98 -5.40 -7.87 7.53
CA GLU A 98 -6.80 -7.46 7.36
C GLU A 98 -6.93 -6.26 6.40
N ILE A 99 -6.03 -5.26 6.54
CA ILE A 99 -5.96 -4.13 5.61
C ILE A 99 -5.73 -4.62 4.18
N LEU A 100 -4.75 -5.51 3.99
CA LEU A 100 -4.41 -6.01 2.66
C LEU A 100 -5.53 -6.88 2.06
N THR A 101 -6.22 -7.67 2.88
CA THR A 101 -7.40 -8.44 2.47
C THR A 101 -8.55 -7.52 2.04
N SER A 102 -8.83 -6.46 2.81
CA SER A 102 -9.86 -5.48 2.48
C SER A 102 -9.51 -4.68 1.21
N LEU A 103 -8.23 -4.37 1.01
CA LEU A 103 -7.74 -3.69 -0.18
C LEU A 103 -7.84 -4.58 -1.43
N THR A 104 -7.44 -5.85 -1.31
CA THR A 104 -7.57 -6.84 -2.40
C THR A 104 -9.03 -6.99 -2.83
N ARG A 105 -9.95 -7.09 -1.86
CA ARG A 105 -11.40 -7.13 -2.12
C ARG A 105 -11.86 -5.87 -2.85
N LEU A 106 -11.49 -4.68 -2.37
CA LEU A 106 -11.84 -3.41 -3.01
C LEU A 106 -11.43 -3.41 -4.48
N VAL A 107 -10.16 -3.76 -4.77
CA VAL A 107 -9.63 -3.76 -6.14
C VAL A 107 -10.41 -4.74 -7.02
N PHE A 108 -10.55 -6.00 -6.61
CA PHE A 108 -11.18 -7.01 -7.45
C PHE A 108 -12.70 -6.84 -7.59
N GLU A 109 -13.38 -6.28 -6.59
CA GLU A 109 -14.82 -5.99 -6.70
C GLU A 109 -15.12 -4.75 -7.54
N THR A 110 -14.26 -3.72 -7.51
CA THR A 110 -14.53 -2.45 -8.20
C THR A 110 -13.82 -2.31 -9.55
N MET A 111 -12.81 -3.15 -9.82
CA MET A 111 -11.99 -3.11 -11.03
C MET A 111 -12.01 -4.48 -11.75
N PRO A 112 -13.11 -4.83 -12.43
CA PRO A 112 -13.30 -6.20 -12.99
C PRO A 112 -12.31 -6.57 -14.09
N ALA A 113 -11.63 -5.61 -14.70
CA ALA A 113 -10.59 -5.85 -15.71
C ALA A 113 -9.21 -6.18 -15.12
N VAL A 114 -9.03 -6.04 -13.80
CA VAL A 114 -7.77 -6.33 -13.12
C VAL A 114 -7.71 -7.81 -12.77
N ASP A 115 -6.79 -8.55 -13.40
CA ASP A 115 -6.56 -9.97 -13.11
C ASP A 115 -5.44 -10.19 -12.07
N ARG A 116 -4.56 -9.20 -11.90
CA ARG A 116 -3.40 -9.26 -11.01
C ARG A 116 -3.23 -7.95 -10.27
N PHE A 117 -3.07 -8.02 -8.95
CA PHE A 117 -2.82 -6.88 -8.10
C PHE A 117 -1.44 -7.01 -7.44
N GLU A 118 -0.60 -5.97 -7.54
CA GLU A 118 0.79 -6.01 -7.09
C GLU A 118 1.06 -5.05 -5.94
N GLY A 119 2.03 -5.42 -5.10
CA GLY A 119 2.62 -4.53 -4.11
C GLY A 119 4.13 -4.73 -4.04
N GLN A 120 4.85 -3.62 -3.93
CA GLN A 120 6.30 -3.64 -3.80
C GLN A 120 6.73 -3.12 -2.43
N THR A 121 7.82 -3.66 -1.92
CA THR A 121 8.39 -3.18 -0.66
C THR A 121 9.89 -3.36 -0.63
N ARG A 122 10.55 -2.64 0.25
CA ARG A 122 11.98 -2.81 0.52
C ARG A 122 12.26 -4.15 1.18
N GLU A 123 13.35 -4.82 0.80
CA GLU A 123 13.69 -6.18 1.25
C GLU A 123 13.82 -6.35 2.77
N ASP A 124 14.16 -5.29 3.49
CA ASP A 124 14.28 -5.29 4.95
C ASP A 124 12.98 -4.90 5.69
N ASN A 125 11.89 -4.63 4.95
CA ASN A 125 10.57 -4.38 5.54
C ASN A 125 9.91 -5.70 5.96
N LEU A 126 10.49 -6.36 6.96
CA LEU A 126 10.00 -7.64 7.45
C LEU A 126 8.52 -7.65 7.87
N PRO A 127 7.96 -6.56 8.46
CA PRO A 127 6.53 -6.48 8.73
C PRO A 127 5.68 -6.65 7.47
N MET A 128 6.02 -5.93 6.39
CA MET A 128 5.25 -6.00 5.14
C MET A 128 5.41 -7.35 4.43
N LEU A 129 6.62 -7.93 4.43
CA LEU A 129 6.84 -9.28 3.88
C LEU A 129 6.00 -10.35 4.58
N ARG A 130 5.81 -10.23 5.91
CA ARG A 130 4.93 -11.13 6.67
C ARG A 130 3.45 -10.87 6.36
N THR A 131 3.07 -9.61 6.16
CA THR A 131 1.72 -9.20 5.78
C THR A 131 1.32 -9.82 4.46
N PHE A 132 2.15 -9.68 3.43
CA PHE A 132 1.91 -10.31 2.11
C PHE A 132 1.65 -11.80 2.22
N ARG A 133 2.55 -12.54 2.90
CA ARG A 133 2.42 -13.99 3.05
C ARG A 133 1.16 -14.42 3.81
N ARG A 134 0.78 -13.66 4.86
CA ARG A 134 -0.43 -13.94 5.64
C ARG A 134 -1.71 -13.67 4.88
N ALA A 135 -1.68 -12.74 3.94
CA ALA A 135 -2.79 -12.41 3.07
C ALA A 135 -2.84 -13.27 1.78
N GLY A 136 -1.98 -14.29 1.66
CA GLY A 136 -1.97 -15.20 0.51
C GLY A 136 -1.26 -14.67 -0.73
N TRP A 137 -0.53 -13.57 -0.61
CA TRP A 137 0.22 -12.99 -1.71
C TRP A 137 1.52 -13.74 -1.97
N VAL A 138 1.88 -13.90 -3.24
CA VAL A 138 3.04 -14.65 -3.70
C VAL A 138 4.18 -13.70 -4.09
N LYS A 139 5.41 -14.01 -3.68
CA LYS A 139 6.60 -13.28 -4.12
C LYS A 139 6.88 -13.60 -5.59
N GLU A 140 7.00 -12.56 -6.42
CA GLU A 140 7.21 -12.72 -7.87
C GLU A 140 8.50 -12.08 -8.39
N ALA A 141 9.10 -11.14 -7.63
CA ALA A 141 10.35 -10.54 -8.05
C ALA A 141 11.24 -10.11 -6.88
N HIS A 142 12.55 -9.96 -7.20
CA HIS A 142 13.57 -9.41 -6.32
C HIS A 142 14.51 -8.53 -7.16
N TYR A 143 14.28 -7.23 -7.15
CA TYR A 143 15.05 -6.28 -7.95
C TYR A 143 16.25 -5.79 -7.13
N ARG A 144 17.44 -6.29 -7.43
CA ARG A 144 18.67 -5.91 -6.73
C ARG A 144 18.91 -4.40 -6.86
N ARG A 145 19.09 -3.69 -5.72
CA ARG A 145 19.28 -2.22 -5.65
C ARG A 145 18.13 -1.41 -6.27
N GLY A 146 16.95 -2.01 -6.38
CA GLY A 146 15.76 -1.38 -6.99
C GLY A 146 15.03 -0.38 -6.09
N TRP A 147 15.41 -0.26 -4.79
CA TRP A 147 14.78 0.65 -3.86
C TRP A 147 15.75 1.74 -3.38
N PRO A 148 15.55 3.00 -3.79
CA PRO A 148 16.37 4.12 -3.31
C PRO A 148 16.23 4.31 -1.79
N VAL A 149 17.35 4.57 -1.11
CA VAL A 149 17.37 4.88 0.32
C VAL A 149 18.01 6.25 0.52
N LYS A 150 17.26 7.19 1.11
CA LYS A 150 17.73 8.55 1.36
C LYS A 150 18.96 8.55 2.28
N GLY A 151 20.08 9.01 1.75
CA GLY A 151 21.34 9.09 2.50
C GLY A 151 22.05 7.74 2.71
N GLY A 152 21.64 6.67 2.02
CA GLY A 152 22.24 5.34 2.11
C GLY A 152 22.39 4.64 0.76
N GLU A 153 22.95 3.44 0.78
CA GLU A 153 23.02 2.58 -0.41
C GLU A 153 21.63 2.05 -0.76
N PRO A 154 21.30 1.91 -2.06
CA PRO A 154 20.04 1.33 -2.50
C PRO A 154 19.91 -0.12 -2.01
N LEU A 155 18.74 -0.47 -1.48
CA LEU A 155 18.36 -1.83 -1.11
C LEU A 155 17.57 -2.50 -2.25
N ALA A 156 17.28 -3.80 -2.12
CA ALA A 156 16.44 -4.45 -3.11
C ALA A 156 14.97 -4.09 -2.91
N SER A 157 14.23 -3.98 -4.03
CA SER A 157 12.78 -4.00 -4.06
C SER A 157 12.30 -5.44 -4.21
N VAL A 158 11.27 -5.81 -3.47
CA VAL A 158 10.65 -7.13 -3.54
C VAL A 158 9.19 -6.96 -3.93
N ALA A 159 8.78 -7.60 -5.03
CA ALA A 159 7.40 -7.58 -5.50
C ALA A 159 6.63 -8.83 -5.05
N TYR A 160 5.41 -8.59 -4.58
CA TYR A 160 4.40 -9.61 -4.29
C TYR A 160 3.15 -9.29 -5.09
N ALA A 161 2.43 -10.33 -5.51
CA ALA A 161 1.15 -10.15 -6.17
C ALA A 161 0.14 -11.21 -5.72
N ILE A 162 -1.13 -10.92 -6.00
CA ILE A 162 -2.24 -11.86 -5.89
C ILE A 162 -3.01 -11.87 -7.20
N LEU A 163 -3.37 -13.06 -7.67
CA LEU A 163 -4.20 -13.22 -8.86
C LEU A 163 -5.68 -13.17 -8.47
N ARG A 164 -6.52 -12.63 -9.36
CA ARG A 164 -7.98 -12.66 -9.16
C ARG A 164 -8.50 -14.08 -8.95
N GLN A 165 -8.06 -15.03 -9.77
CA GLN A 165 -8.47 -16.43 -9.65
C GLN A 165 -8.11 -17.00 -8.28
N ASP A 166 -6.90 -16.75 -7.76
CA ASP A 166 -6.49 -17.20 -6.43
C ASP A 166 -7.38 -16.62 -5.32
N TRP A 167 -7.75 -15.32 -5.45
CA TRP A 167 -8.64 -14.67 -4.52
C TRP A 167 -10.06 -15.22 -4.56
N GLU A 168 -10.62 -15.49 -5.76
CA GLU A 168 -11.97 -16.06 -5.95
C GLU A 168 -12.06 -17.49 -5.45
N ASP A 169 -11.05 -18.31 -5.74
CA ASP A 169 -11.03 -19.75 -5.44
C ASP A 169 -10.44 -20.06 -4.04
N GLY A 170 -9.81 -19.09 -3.37
CA GLY A 170 -9.10 -19.30 -2.11
C GLY A 170 -7.83 -20.15 -2.29
N THR A 171 -7.20 -20.05 -3.45
CA THR A 171 -5.98 -20.80 -3.82
C THR A 171 -4.74 -19.92 -3.79
N VAL A 172 -3.57 -20.51 -4.01
CA VAL A 172 -2.30 -19.81 -4.16
C VAL A 172 -1.54 -20.48 -5.30
N THR A 173 -1.47 -19.82 -6.45
CA THR A 173 -0.70 -20.28 -7.60
C THR A 173 0.78 -20.02 -7.37
N PRO A 174 1.66 -21.05 -7.33
CA PRO A 174 3.08 -20.84 -7.10
C PRO A 174 3.80 -20.29 -8.34
N VAL A 175 4.83 -19.46 -8.10
CA VAL A 175 5.75 -19.05 -9.17
C VAL A 175 6.77 -20.16 -9.41
N PRO A 176 6.93 -20.64 -10.64
CA PRO A 176 7.97 -21.64 -10.98
C PRO A 176 9.34 -20.94 -11.07
N TRP A 177 10.00 -20.79 -9.91
CA TRP A 177 11.39 -20.31 -9.91
C TRP A 177 12.31 -21.36 -10.53
N GLU A 178 13.23 -20.91 -11.37
CA GLU A 178 14.34 -21.77 -11.82
C GLU A 178 15.28 -21.99 -10.63
N ASP A 179 15.65 -23.23 -10.36
CA ASP A 179 16.59 -23.64 -9.32
C ASP A 179 18.05 -23.29 -9.71
#